data_bea5c9420ff7946b6ba2450b063d5c61
#
_entry.id   bea5c9420ff7946b6ba2450b063d5c61
#
_cell.length_a   1.000
_cell.length_b   1.000
_cell.length_c   1.000
_cell.angle_alpha   90.00
_cell.angle_beta   90.00
_cell.angle_gamma   90.00
#
_symmetry.space_group_name_H-M   'P 1'
#
loop_
_entity.id
_entity.type
_entity.pdbx_description
1 polymer ?
#
loop_
_entity_poly.entity_id
_entity_poly.type
_entity_poly.pdbx_seq_one_letter_code
_entity_poly.pdbx_strand_id
1 'polypeptide(L)'
;LHDTIEDTYATYETIKVEFGQEVADLVDGVTKISQFQKKAGDYSKAENFRKLILATSKDIRVLLVKIADRLHNMRTITFVKDKEKQIRKAKETMEIYAPLADRMGMNRIRDELEDLSFQVLNSEARKLIKKRLDEIKDNRTSSFKTISFEFSDLLNHNKISAQIVGREKTPFSIWRKVQKKRVSLEQITDIIGFRIILKSVEECYKALGIFHSKYHCIPGKFKDYISSPKINNYQSLHTALIGPNX
;
A
#
# COMPACT_ATOMS: atom_id res chain seq x y z
N LEU A 1 25.06 -2.62 2.91
CA LEU A 1 25.84 -2.53 1.67
C LEU A 1 25.35 -1.44 0.72
N HIS A 2 24.05 -1.19 0.64
CA HIS A 2 23.47 -0.29 -0.36
C HIS A 2 24.03 1.15 -0.30
N ASP A 3 24.52 1.61 0.85
CA ASP A 3 25.07 2.96 1.04
C ASP A 3 26.61 2.98 1.10
N THR A 4 27.28 1.82 1.01
CA THR A 4 28.74 1.75 1.24
C THR A 4 29.54 2.58 0.25
N ILE A 5 29.22 2.53 -1.04
CA ILE A 5 29.92 3.32 -2.06
C ILE A 5 29.67 4.83 -1.86
N GLU A 6 28.49 5.18 -1.38
CA GLU A 6 28.08 6.59 -1.20
C GLU A 6 28.70 7.20 0.07
N ASP A 7 28.75 6.44 1.15
CA ASP A 7 29.07 6.96 2.49
C ASP A 7 30.46 6.54 3.03
N THR A 8 31.20 5.71 2.30
CA THR A 8 32.53 5.23 2.75
C THR A 8 33.56 5.28 1.61
N TYR A 9 34.75 4.80 1.87
CA TYR A 9 35.80 4.66 0.88
C TYR A 9 35.69 3.39 0.03
N ALA A 10 34.64 2.59 0.24
CA ALA A 10 34.42 1.37 -0.53
C ALA A 10 34.16 1.69 -2.00
N THR A 11 34.75 0.93 -2.90
CA THR A 11 34.57 1.08 -4.34
C THR A 11 33.75 -0.07 -4.89
N TYR A 12 33.26 0.08 -6.11
CA TYR A 12 32.60 -0.99 -6.86
C TYR A 12 33.47 -2.26 -6.85
N GLU A 13 34.76 -2.12 -7.14
CA GLU A 13 35.70 -3.26 -7.20
C GLU A 13 35.87 -3.96 -5.84
N THR A 14 35.90 -3.18 -4.75
CA THR A 14 35.95 -3.74 -3.39
C THR A 14 34.71 -4.62 -3.13
N ILE A 15 33.53 -4.11 -3.45
CA ILE A 15 32.26 -4.85 -3.24
C ILE A 15 32.22 -6.09 -4.16
N LYS A 16 32.69 -5.96 -5.39
CA LYS A 16 32.71 -7.06 -6.34
C LYS A 16 33.59 -8.22 -5.85
N VAL A 17 34.78 -7.89 -5.31
CA VAL A 17 35.73 -8.89 -4.78
C VAL A 17 35.14 -9.61 -3.55
N GLU A 18 34.52 -8.85 -2.65
CA GLU A 18 34.01 -9.37 -1.36
C GLU A 18 32.66 -10.09 -1.49
N PHE A 19 31.75 -9.61 -2.37
CA PHE A 19 30.37 -10.06 -2.41
C PHE A 19 29.89 -10.52 -3.80
N GLY A 20 30.75 -10.43 -4.79
CA GLY A 20 30.46 -10.87 -6.15
C GLY A 20 29.88 -9.79 -7.05
N GLN A 21 29.91 -10.06 -8.35
CA GLN A 21 29.50 -9.15 -9.41
C GLN A 21 28.05 -8.67 -9.23
N GLU A 22 27.14 -9.59 -8.96
CA GLU A 22 25.71 -9.31 -8.86
C GLU A 22 25.38 -8.32 -7.74
N VAL A 23 26.01 -8.49 -6.57
CA VAL A 23 25.84 -7.57 -5.44
C VAL A 23 26.43 -6.20 -5.76
N ALA A 24 27.63 -6.17 -6.39
CA ALA A 24 28.26 -4.91 -6.79
C ALA A 24 27.38 -4.12 -7.78
N ASP A 25 26.78 -4.81 -8.75
CA ASP A 25 25.87 -4.17 -9.72
C ASP A 25 24.64 -3.57 -9.04
N LEU A 26 24.07 -4.28 -8.07
CA LEU A 26 22.90 -3.77 -7.32
C LEU A 26 23.28 -2.54 -6.48
N VAL A 27 24.41 -2.58 -5.78
CA VAL A 27 24.88 -1.45 -4.95
C VAL A 27 25.17 -0.23 -5.84
N ASP A 28 25.82 -0.44 -6.98
CA ASP A 28 26.11 0.62 -7.96
C ASP A 28 24.80 1.25 -8.49
N GLY A 29 23.82 0.42 -8.81
CA GLY A 29 22.50 0.87 -9.27
C GLY A 29 21.79 1.74 -8.25
N VAL A 30 21.79 1.32 -6.98
CA VAL A 30 21.16 2.08 -5.88
C VAL A 30 21.91 3.41 -5.69
N THR A 31 23.25 3.39 -5.72
CA THR A 31 24.11 4.58 -5.58
C THR A 31 23.78 5.60 -6.69
N LYS A 32 23.67 5.15 -7.93
CA LYS A 32 23.33 6.01 -9.09
C LYS A 32 21.98 6.68 -8.92
N ILE A 33 20.96 5.95 -8.43
CA ILE A 33 19.64 6.53 -8.16
C ILE A 33 19.76 7.64 -7.10
N SER A 34 20.48 7.39 -6.01
CA SER A 34 20.70 8.37 -4.94
C SER A 34 21.39 9.63 -5.47
N GLN A 35 22.42 9.46 -6.29
CA GLN A 35 23.11 10.58 -6.92
C GLN A 35 22.20 11.38 -7.85
N PHE A 36 21.36 10.69 -8.64
CA PHE A 36 20.37 11.35 -9.50
C PHE A 36 19.39 12.19 -8.68
N GLN A 37 18.91 11.64 -7.55
CA GLN A 37 18.00 12.37 -6.67
C GLN A 37 18.66 13.63 -6.09
N LYS A 38 19.93 13.54 -5.68
CA LYS A 38 20.67 14.69 -5.14
C LYS A 38 20.88 15.79 -6.20
N LYS A 39 21.15 15.42 -7.45
CA LYS A 39 21.39 16.36 -8.57
C LYS A 39 20.11 16.95 -9.15
N ALA A 40 18.99 16.29 -8.98
CA ALA A 40 17.73 16.67 -9.65
C ALA A 40 17.09 17.94 -9.09
N GLY A 41 17.43 18.35 -7.85
CA GLY A 41 16.90 19.58 -7.26
C GLY A 41 15.37 19.62 -7.28
N ASP A 42 14.83 20.80 -7.59
CA ASP A 42 13.39 21.10 -7.60
C ASP A 42 12.69 20.78 -8.94
N TYR A 43 13.16 19.75 -9.66
CA TYR A 43 12.45 19.30 -10.88
C TYR A 43 11.05 18.84 -10.55
N SER A 44 10.15 18.93 -11.52
CA SER A 44 8.76 18.52 -11.35
C SER A 44 8.69 17.03 -10.90
N LYS A 45 7.71 16.74 -10.06
CA LYS A 45 7.50 15.41 -9.47
C LYS A 45 7.46 14.29 -10.52
N ALA A 46 6.79 14.55 -11.64
CA ALA A 46 6.64 13.58 -12.72
C ALA A 46 7.98 13.29 -13.41
N GLU A 47 8.81 14.29 -13.59
CA GLU A 47 10.12 14.16 -14.23
C GLU A 47 11.09 13.39 -13.35
N ASN A 48 11.10 13.65 -12.06
CA ASN A 48 11.94 12.91 -11.11
C ASN A 48 11.53 11.42 -11.06
N PHE A 49 10.23 11.15 -11.08
CA PHE A 49 9.70 9.79 -11.12
C PHE A 49 10.10 9.07 -12.40
N ARG A 50 10.02 9.74 -13.53
CA ARG A 50 10.43 9.18 -14.83
C ARG A 50 11.93 8.86 -14.85
N LYS A 51 12.76 9.76 -14.32
CA LYS A 51 14.22 9.55 -14.22
C LYS A 51 14.55 8.36 -13.33
N LEU A 52 13.83 8.20 -12.22
CA LEU A 52 13.99 7.06 -11.31
C LEU A 52 13.68 5.74 -12.04
N ILE A 53 12.56 5.68 -12.75
CA ILE A 53 12.15 4.50 -13.52
C ILE A 53 13.20 4.16 -14.58
N LEU A 54 13.67 5.16 -15.32
CA LEU A 54 14.69 4.96 -16.37
C LEU A 54 16.01 4.48 -15.77
N ALA A 55 16.42 5.02 -14.63
CA ALA A 55 17.65 4.61 -13.95
C ALA A 55 17.59 3.15 -13.47
N THR A 56 16.39 2.63 -13.20
CA THR A 56 16.18 1.26 -12.69
C THR A 56 15.75 0.28 -13.78
N SER A 57 15.67 0.71 -15.04
CA SER A 57 15.15 -0.12 -16.15
C SER A 57 15.98 -1.38 -16.42
N LYS A 58 17.23 -1.41 -16.00
CA LYS A 58 18.12 -2.56 -16.22
C LYS A 58 17.91 -3.68 -15.21
N ASP A 59 17.57 -3.35 -13.95
CA ASP A 59 17.39 -4.35 -12.89
C ASP A 59 16.37 -3.86 -11.85
N ILE A 60 15.23 -4.50 -11.83
CA ILE A 60 14.13 -4.16 -10.92
C ILE A 60 14.51 -4.35 -9.45
N ARG A 61 15.50 -5.20 -9.15
CA ARG A 61 15.94 -5.44 -7.77
C ARG A 61 16.53 -4.17 -7.14
N VAL A 62 17.16 -3.31 -7.95
CA VAL A 62 17.66 -2.00 -7.48
C VAL A 62 16.50 -1.18 -6.90
N LEU A 63 15.36 -1.20 -7.58
CA LEU A 63 14.16 -0.49 -7.14
C LEU A 63 13.60 -1.08 -5.85
N LEU A 64 13.60 -2.42 -5.73
CA LEU A 64 13.16 -3.11 -4.50
C LEU A 64 14.02 -2.70 -3.30
N VAL A 65 15.35 -2.66 -3.49
CA VAL A 65 16.28 -2.23 -2.44
C VAL A 65 15.99 -0.78 -2.04
N LYS A 66 15.76 0.10 -3.02
CA LYS A 66 15.50 1.52 -2.77
C LYS A 66 14.17 1.74 -2.03
N ILE A 67 13.13 0.96 -2.35
CA ILE A 67 11.84 1.00 -1.63
C ILE A 67 12.04 0.52 -0.19
N ALA A 68 12.80 -0.58 0.02
CA ALA A 68 13.08 -1.12 1.35
C ALA A 68 13.86 -0.11 2.20
N ASP A 69 14.87 0.53 1.62
CA ASP A 69 15.64 1.61 2.27
C ASP A 69 14.71 2.75 2.68
N ARG A 70 13.85 3.21 1.75
CA ARG A 70 12.89 4.29 2.04
C ARG A 70 11.93 3.90 3.17
N LEU A 71 11.44 2.67 3.17
CA LEU A 71 10.56 2.18 4.23
C LEU A 71 11.27 2.20 5.59
N HIS A 72 12.51 1.73 5.66
CA HIS A 72 13.31 1.78 6.89
C HIS A 72 13.51 3.22 7.34
N ASN A 73 13.87 4.11 6.43
CA ASN A 73 14.06 5.54 6.72
C ASN A 73 12.78 6.18 7.27
N MET A 74 11.62 5.82 6.71
CA MET A 74 10.33 6.37 7.18
C MET A 74 9.94 5.81 8.54
N ARG A 75 10.23 4.55 8.83
CA ARG A 75 9.99 3.95 10.15
C ARG A 75 10.79 4.64 11.26
N THR A 76 11.96 5.19 10.90
CA THR A 76 12.85 5.87 11.86
C THR A 76 12.84 7.39 11.72
N ILE A 77 11.91 7.95 10.94
CA ILE A 77 11.89 9.39 10.60
C ILE A 77 11.78 10.29 11.83
N THR A 78 11.10 9.83 12.87
CA THR A 78 10.89 10.60 14.10
C THR A 78 12.19 10.87 14.88
N PHE A 79 13.24 10.06 14.65
CA PHE A 79 14.55 10.24 15.29
C PHE A 79 15.40 11.31 14.58
N VAL A 80 15.00 11.74 13.38
CA VAL A 80 15.67 12.82 12.65
C VAL A 80 15.32 14.15 13.33
N LYS A 81 16.29 14.86 13.86
CA LYS A 81 16.06 16.12 14.60
C LYS A 81 15.54 17.25 13.71
N ASP A 82 15.97 17.28 12.46
CA ASP A 82 15.63 18.32 11.50
C ASP A 82 14.21 18.11 10.96
N LYS A 83 13.28 18.95 11.35
CA LYS A 83 11.88 18.89 10.96
C LYS A 83 11.66 19.16 9.45
N GLU A 84 12.44 20.04 8.87
CA GLU A 84 12.36 20.32 7.42
C GLU A 84 12.77 19.09 6.62
N LYS A 85 13.81 18.41 7.09
CA LYS A 85 14.27 17.15 6.48
C LYS A 85 13.21 16.05 6.61
N GLN A 86 12.53 15.95 7.76
CA GLN A 86 11.41 15.02 7.96
C GLN A 86 10.30 15.29 6.91
N ILE A 87 9.88 16.56 6.80
CA ILE A 87 8.80 16.98 5.89
C ILE A 87 9.19 16.70 4.43
N ARG A 88 10.41 17.06 4.04
CA ARG A 88 10.91 16.82 2.67
C ARG A 88 10.90 15.32 2.33
N LYS A 89 11.41 14.47 3.24
CA LYS A 89 11.42 13.02 3.04
C LYS A 89 10.00 12.44 2.96
N ALA A 90 9.08 12.93 3.81
CA ALA A 90 7.69 12.48 3.81
C ALA A 90 6.97 12.86 2.50
N LYS A 91 7.17 14.08 2.01
CA LYS A 91 6.62 14.54 0.72
C LYS A 91 7.14 13.67 -0.43
N GLU A 92 8.45 13.49 -0.50
CA GLU A 92 9.09 12.65 -1.52
C GLU A 92 8.54 11.21 -1.49
N THR A 93 8.34 10.67 -0.29
CA THR A 93 7.78 9.33 -0.11
C THR A 93 6.35 9.26 -0.67
N MET A 94 5.52 10.24 -0.36
CA MET A 94 4.14 10.32 -0.87
C MET A 94 4.08 10.46 -2.39
N GLU A 95 5.00 11.23 -2.96
CA GLU A 95 4.96 11.63 -4.37
C GLU A 95 5.63 10.62 -5.29
N ILE A 96 6.62 9.86 -4.79
CA ILE A 96 7.45 8.96 -5.61
C ILE A 96 7.35 7.52 -5.12
N TYR A 97 7.72 7.25 -3.88
CA TYR A 97 7.92 5.86 -3.42
C TYR A 97 6.63 5.11 -3.15
N ALA A 98 5.61 5.75 -2.59
CA ALA A 98 4.31 5.11 -2.36
C ALA A 98 3.61 4.80 -3.69
N PRO A 99 3.52 5.73 -4.67
CA PRO A 99 3.01 5.40 -6.00
C PRO A 99 3.81 4.32 -6.71
N LEU A 100 5.13 4.28 -6.53
CA LEU A 100 6.00 3.27 -7.13
C LEU A 100 5.70 1.88 -6.54
N ALA A 101 5.59 1.79 -5.22
CA ALA A 101 5.21 0.55 -4.53
C ALA A 101 3.82 0.08 -5.00
N ASP A 102 2.89 1.00 -5.20
CA ASP A 102 1.55 0.71 -5.71
C ASP A 102 1.61 0.09 -7.12
N ARG A 103 2.40 0.68 -8.02
CA ARG A 103 2.56 0.18 -9.39
C ARG A 103 3.19 -1.22 -9.43
N MET A 104 4.06 -1.52 -8.46
CA MET A 104 4.70 -2.84 -8.34
C MET A 104 3.81 -3.87 -7.62
N GLY A 105 2.60 -3.50 -7.23
CA GLY A 105 1.68 -4.39 -6.51
C GLY A 105 2.04 -4.60 -5.06
N MET A 106 2.95 -3.80 -4.50
CA MET A 106 3.44 -3.91 -3.13
C MET A 106 2.52 -3.11 -2.19
N ASN A 107 1.26 -3.54 -2.09
CA ASN A 107 0.19 -2.78 -1.44
C ASN A 107 0.44 -2.54 0.06
N ARG A 108 1.01 -3.53 0.77
CA ARG A 108 1.31 -3.39 2.20
C ARG A 108 2.38 -2.32 2.43
N ILE A 109 3.42 -2.32 1.59
CA ILE A 109 4.51 -1.34 1.68
C ILE A 109 3.98 0.05 1.32
N ARG A 110 3.19 0.16 0.23
CA ARG A 110 2.53 1.43 -0.12
C ARG A 110 1.72 1.99 1.05
N ASP A 111 0.88 1.16 1.66
CA ASP A 111 0.00 1.58 2.77
C ASP A 111 0.83 2.07 3.95
N GLU A 112 1.92 1.37 4.28
CA GLU A 112 2.81 1.76 5.37
C GLU A 112 3.57 3.05 5.06
N LEU A 113 4.11 3.19 3.84
CA LEU A 113 4.78 4.42 3.40
C LEU A 113 3.84 5.62 3.47
N GLU A 114 2.60 5.45 3.01
CA GLU A 114 1.58 6.50 3.06
C GLU A 114 1.24 6.89 4.51
N ASP A 115 1.07 5.92 5.40
CA ASP A 115 0.70 6.20 6.80
C ASP A 115 1.84 6.89 7.56
N LEU A 116 3.08 6.42 7.38
CA LEU A 116 4.26 7.04 8.01
C LEU A 116 4.46 8.47 7.51
N SER A 117 4.24 8.72 6.23
CA SER A 117 4.34 10.06 5.64
C SER A 117 3.21 10.96 6.15
N PHE A 118 1.99 10.44 6.24
CA PHE A 118 0.82 11.16 6.76
C PHE A 118 1.04 11.60 8.22
N GLN A 119 1.67 10.75 9.01
CA GLN A 119 2.02 11.05 10.41
C GLN A 119 2.93 12.29 10.49
N VAL A 120 3.86 12.45 9.55
CA VAL A 120 4.76 13.61 9.49
C VAL A 120 4.05 14.84 8.92
N LEU A 121 3.32 14.67 7.81
CA LEU A 121 2.77 15.78 7.03
C LEU A 121 1.49 16.37 7.63
N ASN A 122 0.68 15.55 8.31
CA ASN A 122 -0.60 15.99 8.89
C ASN A 122 -0.96 15.16 10.12
N SER A 123 -0.14 15.29 11.17
CA SER A 123 -0.25 14.49 12.38
C SER A 123 -1.61 14.66 13.08
N GLU A 124 -2.17 15.87 13.09
CA GLU A 124 -3.46 16.14 13.76
C GLU A 124 -4.62 15.43 13.07
N ALA A 125 -4.69 15.54 11.73
CA ALA A 125 -5.72 14.82 10.97
C ALA A 125 -5.60 13.30 11.17
N ARG A 126 -4.36 12.78 11.17
CA ARG A 126 -4.12 11.36 11.42
C ARG A 126 -4.58 10.93 12.81
N LYS A 127 -4.29 11.73 13.85
CA LYS A 127 -4.72 11.44 15.24
C LYS A 127 -6.24 11.37 15.35
N LEU A 128 -6.94 12.34 14.73
CA LEU A 128 -8.40 12.38 14.74
C LEU A 128 -9.01 11.14 14.08
N ILE A 129 -8.50 10.80 12.90
CA ILE A 129 -9.00 9.64 12.15
C ILE A 129 -8.69 8.35 12.93
N LYS A 130 -7.48 8.22 13.47
CA LYS A 130 -7.08 7.05 14.23
C LYS A 130 -7.97 6.86 15.47
N LYS A 131 -8.20 7.95 16.22
CA LYS A 131 -9.11 7.92 17.39
C LYS A 131 -10.49 7.38 16.98
N ARG A 132 -11.03 7.89 15.89
CA ARG A 132 -12.34 7.46 15.38
C ARG A 132 -12.33 5.98 14.96
N LEU A 133 -11.26 5.52 14.31
CA LEU A 133 -11.10 4.11 13.93
C LEU A 133 -11.05 3.21 15.16
N ASP A 134 -10.33 3.63 16.20
CA ASP A 134 -10.20 2.87 17.44
C ASP A 134 -11.55 2.77 18.16
N GLU A 135 -12.34 3.86 18.22
CA GLU A 135 -13.70 3.86 18.77
C GLU A 135 -14.61 2.86 18.05
N ILE A 136 -14.54 2.85 16.72
CA ILE A 136 -15.32 1.93 15.89
C ILE A 136 -14.84 0.49 16.13
N LYS A 137 -13.54 0.29 16.28
CA LYS A 137 -12.92 -1.01 16.51
C LYS A 137 -13.34 -1.61 17.85
N ASP A 138 -13.29 -0.84 18.92
CA ASP A 138 -13.68 -1.29 20.27
C ASP A 138 -15.13 -1.77 20.28
N ASN A 139 -15.99 -1.10 19.52
CA ASN A 139 -17.39 -1.47 19.39
C ASN A 139 -17.63 -2.66 18.44
N ARG A 140 -16.64 -3.03 17.59
CA ARG A 140 -16.83 -4.01 16.51
C ARG A 140 -15.79 -5.16 16.45
N THR A 141 -14.89 -5.28 17.44
CA THR A 141 -13.87 -6.34 17.39
C THR A 141 -14.49 -7.74 17.40
N SER A 142 -15.58 -7.91 18.14
CA SER A 142 -16.37 -9.15 18.12
C SER A 142 -17.01 -9.38 16.73
N SER A 143 -17.42 -8.29 16.07
CA SER A 143 -18.09 -8.36 14.76
C SER A 143 -17.17 -8.86 13.64
N PHE A 144 -15.88 -8.49 13.68
CA PHE A 144 -14.92 -8.87 12.64
C PHE A 144 -14.73 -10.39 12.55
N LYS A 145 -14.50 -11.01 13.70
CA LYS A 145 -14.33 -12.47 13.80
C LYS A 145 -15.65 -13.20 13.46
N THR A 146 -16.76 -12.65 13.96
CA THR A 146 -18.10 -13.21 13.72
C THR A 146 -18.43 -13.18 12.23
N ILE A 147 -18.20 -12.05 11.56
CA ILE A 147 -18.45 -11.90 10.11
C ILE A 147 -17.55 -12.84 9.30
N SER A 148 -16.25 -12.92 9.65
CA SER A 148 -15.32 -13.84 8.99
C SER A 148 -15.78 -15.27 9.10
N PHE A 149 -16.22 -15.68 10.29
CA PHE A 149 -16.75 -17.02 10.55
C PHE A 149 -18.03 -17.25 9.73
N GLU A 150 -18.95 -16.29 9.75
CA GLU A 150 -20.22 -16.37 8.99
C GLU A 150 -19.96 -16.51 7.49
N PHE A 151 -19.01 -15.74 6.95
CA PHE A 151 -18.65 -15.84 5.54
C PHE A 151 -18.02 -17.20 5.20
N SER A 152 -17.14 -17.68 6.07
CA SER A 152 -16.52 -19.01 5.91
C SER A 152 -17.56 -20.11 5.93
N ASP A 153 -18.47 -20.05 6.89
CA ASP A 153 -19.53 -21.03 7.06
C ASP A 153 -20.46 -21.05 5.83
N LEU A 154 -20.86 -19.87 5.36
CA LEU A 154 -21.72 -19.70 4.18
C LEU A 154 -21.08 -20.32 2.93
N LEU A 155 -19.78 -20.09 2.71
CA LEU A 155 -19.07 -20.63 1.56
C LEU A 155 -18.88 -22.15 1.69
N ASN A 156 -18.56 -22.64 2.90
CA ASN A 156 -18.39 -24.07 3.17
C ASN A 156 -19.68 -24.86 2.94
N HIS A 157 -20.83 -24.32 3.36
CA HIS A 157 -22.16 -24.92 3.08
C HIS A 157 -22.42 -25.05 1.58
N ASN A 158 -21.83 -24.17 0.78
CA ASN A 158 -21.93 -24.22 -0.68
C ASN A 158 -20.76 -24.93 -1.34
N LYS A 159 -19.98 -25.69 -0.56
CA LYS A 159 -18.82 -26.51 -1.02
C LYS A 159 -17.72 -25.65 -1.66
N ILE A 160 -17.56 -24.38 -1.23
CA ILE A 160 -16.51 -23.49 -1.67
C ILE A 160 -15.54 -23.27 -0.52
N SER A 161 -14.27 -23.65 -0.73
CA SER A 161 -13.19 -23.43 0.23
C SER A 161 -12.51 -22.09 -0.08
N ALA A 162 -12.46 -21.19 0.89
CA ALA A 162 -11.92 -19.84 0.69
C ALA A 162 -11.03 -19.45 1.86
N GLN A 163 -10.02 -18.64 1.57
CA GLN A 163 -9.27 -17.93 2.61
C GLN A 163 -9.89 -16.53 2.77
N ILE A 164 -10.33 -16.21 3.97
CA ILE A 164 -10.98 -14.91 4.25
C ILE A 164 -9.99 -14.08 5.06
N VAL A 165 -9.61 -12.93 4.50
CA VAL A 165 -8.67 -11.99 5.12
C VAL A 165 -9.39 -10.66 5.31
N GLY A 166 -9.49 -10.24 6.56
CA GLY A 166 -10.02 -8.92 6.86
C GLY A 166 -9.01 -7.82 6.54
N ARG A 167 -9.50 -6.69 6.06
CA ARG A 167 -8.68 -5.53 5.74
C ARG A 167 -9.32 -4.27 6.30
N GLU A 168 -8.58 -3.59 7.14
CA GLU A 168 -8.94 -2.25 7.61
C GLU A 168 -8.32 -1.21 6.68
N LYS A 169 -9.03 -0.12 6.47
CA LYS A 169 -8.48 1.00 5.72
C LYS A 169 -7.51 1.79 6.58
N THR A 170 -6.42 2.24 5.96
CA THR A 170 -5.42 3.06 6.65
C THR A 170 -5.98 4.46 6.92
N PRO A 171 -5.50 5.16 7.96
CA PRO A 171 -5.90 6.54 8.21
C PRO A 171 -5.72 7.44 6.99
N PHE A 172 -4.63 7.29 6.23
CA PHE A 172 -4.39 8.09 5.03
C PHE A 172 -5.44 7.81 3.94
N SER A 173 -5.80 6.55 3.72
CA SER A 173 -6.81 6.20 2.70
C SER A 173 -8.17 6.80 3.03
N ILE A 174 -8.51 6.88 4.32
CA ILE A 174 -9.74 7.52 4.81
C ILE A 174 -9.64 9.04 4.61
N TRP A 175 -8.53 9.64 5.01
CA TRP A 175 -8.28 11.08 4.83
C TRP A 175 -8.42 11.49 3.37
N ARG A 176 -7.78 10.74 2.47
CA ARG A 176 -7.86 11.00 1.02
C ARG A 176 -9.32 10.93 0.52
N LYS A 177 -10.10 10.00 1.05
CA LYS A 177 -11.52 9.85 0.68
C LYS A 177 -12.36 11.03 1.18
N VAL A 178 -12.14 11.45 2.43
CA VAL A 178 -12.78 12.65 3.02
C VAL A 178 -12.49 13.87 2.15
N GLN A 179 -11.23 14.11 1.81
CA GLN A 179 -10.81 15.27 1.00
C GLN A 179 -11.41 15.21 -0.41
N LYS A 180 -11.32 14.06 -1.06
CA LYS A 180 -11.75 13.91 -2.45
C LYS A 180 -13.28 13.99 -2.61
N LYS A 181 -14.03 13.41 -1.68
CA LYS A 181 -15.50 13.35 -1.76
C LYS A 181 -16.21 14.49 -1.00
N ARG A 182 -15.46 15.27 -0.23
CA ARG A 182 -15.99 16.34 0.64
C ARG A 182 -17.10 15.83 1.56
N VAL A 183 -16.91 14.62 2.11
CA VAL A 183 -17.83 14.00 3.06
C VAL A 183 -17.23 14.04 4.46
N SER A 184 -18.07 14.02 5.47
CA SER A 184 -17.59 13.96 6.86
C SER A 184 -17.08 12.55 7.18
N LEU A 185 -16.27 12.45 8.22
CA LEU A 185 -15.70 11.16 8.66
C LEU A 185 -16.82 10.17 9.06
N GLU A 186 -17.92 10.67 9.61
CA GLU A 186 -19.08 9.87 10.02
C GLU A 186 -19.81 9.24 8.83
N GLN A 187 -19.72 9.87 7.66
CA GLN A 187 -20.38 9.40 6.44
C GLN A 187 -19.58 8.29 5.74
N ILE A 188 -18.36 7.96 6.26
CA ILE A 188 -17.56 6.86 5.70
C ILE A 188 -18.00 5.56 6.37
N THR A 189 -18.75 4.76 5.63
CA THR A 189 -19.30 3.48 6.12
C THR A 189 -18.44 2.28 5.76
N ASP A 190 -17.62 2.39 4.71
CA ASP A 190 -16.81 1.28 4.20
C ASP A 190 -15.39 1.24 4.83
N ILE A 191 -15.34 1.22 6.16
CA ILE A 191 -14.08 1.21 6.93
C ILE A 191 -13.47 -0.19 6.97
N ILE A 192 -14.32 -1.21 7.03
CA ILE A 192 -13.90 -2.61 7.11
C ILE A 192 -14.16 -3.28 5.75
N GLY A 193 -13.20 -4.03 5.27
CA GLY A 193 -13.34 -4.84 4.07
C GLY A 193 -12.86 -6.26 4.31
N PHE A 194 -13.37 -7.17 3.52
CA PHE A 194 -12.94 -8.57 3.52
C PHE A 194 -12.42 -8.91 2.12
N ARG A 195 -11.32 -9.62 2.08
CA ARG A 195 -10.78 -10.21 0.85
C ARG A 195 -11.02 -11.71 0.94
N ILE A 196 -11.75 -12.22 -0.03
CA ILE A 196 -12.07 -13.65 -0.14
C ILE A 196 -11.22 -14.21 -1.28
N ILE A 197 -10.27 -15.08 -0.94
CA ILE A 197 -9.32 -15.65 -1.90
C ILE A 197 -9.83 -17.04 -2.27
N LEU A 198 -10.06 -17.23 -3.55
CA LEU A 198 -10.66 -18.44 -4.12
C LEU A 198 -9.72 -19.06 -5.15
N LYS A 199 -9.98 -20.31 -5.52
CA LYS A 199 -9.09 -21.10 -6.37
C LYS A 199 -9.26 -20.81 -7.87
N SER A 200 -10.42 -20.32 -8.27
CA SER A 200 -10.71 -20.09 -9.70
C SER A 200 -11.65 -18.91 -9.91
N VAL A 201 -11.65 -18.40 -11.14
CA VAL A 201 -12.58 -17.35 -11.60
C VAL A 201 -14.03 -17.79 -11.41
N GLU A 202 -14.32 -19.05 -11.76
CA GLU A 202 -15.66 -19.63 -11.60
C GLU A 202 -16.12 -19.55 -10.15
N GLU A 203 -15.25 -19.91 -9.21
CA GLU A 203 -15.57 -19.82 -7.77
C GLU A 203 -15.79 -18.36 -7.34
N CYS A 204 -15.10 -17.40 -7.94
CA CYS A 204 -15.33 -15.97 -7.64
C CYS A 204 -16.77 -15.54 -7.97
N TYR A 205 -17.26 -15.91 -9.16
CA TYR A 205 -18.63 -15.58 -9.56
C TYR A 205 -19.66 -16.34 -8.73
N LYS A 206 -19.41 -17.63 -8.39
CA LYS A 206 -20.30 -18.41 -7.52
C LYS A 206 -20.39 -17.78 -6.13
N ALA A 207 -19.26 -17.42 -5.55
CA ALA A 207 -19.21 -16.77 -4.22
C ALA A 207 -19.96 -15.43 -4.26
N LEU A 208 -19.76 -14.62 -5.31
CA LEU A 208 -20.49 -13.35 -5.48
C LEU A 208 -22.02 -13.61 -5.45
N GLY A 209 -22.49 -14.58 -6.22
CA GLY A 209 -23.92 -14.95 -6.25
C GLY A 209 -24.45 -15.35 -4.88
N ILE A 210 -23.70 -16.17 -4.15
CA ILE A 210 -24.04 -16.61 -2.78
C ILE A 210 -24.16 -15.39 -1.85
N PHE A 211 -23.19 -14.48 -1.88
CA PHE A 211 -23.22 -13.28 -1.04
C PHE A 211 -24.38 -12.35 -1.41
N HIS A 212 -24.61 -12.13 -2.70
CA HIS A 212 -25.70 -11.26 -3.18
C HIS A 212 -27.10 -11.84 -2.92
N SER A 213 -27.21 -13.17 -2.82
CA SER A 213 -28.51 -13.79 -2.46
C SER A 213 -28.80 -13.69 -0.96
N LYS A 214 -27.76 -13.60 -0.12
CA LYS A 214 -27.92 -13.50 1.33
C LYS A 214 -27.95 -12.06 1.87
N TYR A 215 -27.17 -11.17 1.27
CA TYR A 215 -26.99 -9.80 1.76
C TYR A 215 -27.39 -8.79 0.69
N HIS A 216 -28.05 -7.71 1.09
CA HIS A 216 -28.39 -6.62 0.17
C HIS A 216 -27.12 -5.91 -0.29
N CYS A 217 -26.93 -5.81 -1.60
CA CYS A 217 -25.80 -5.07 -2.15
C CYS A 217 -26.13 -3.57 -2.26
N ILE A 218 -25.12 -2.75 -2.03
CA ILE A 218 -25.26 -1.28 -2.15
C ILE A 218 -25.17 -0.93 -3.64
N PRO A 219 -26.22 -0.29 -4.22
CA PRO A 219 -26.23 0.06 -5.64
C PRO A 219 -25.01 0.90 -6.03
N GLY A 220 -24.47 0.64 -7.23
CA GLY A 220 -23.34 1.38 -7.77
C GLY A 220 -21.97 1.04 -7.18
N LYS A 221 -21.91 0.07 -6.25
CA LYS A 221 -20.66 -0.33 -5.61
C LYS A 221 -20.07 -1.61 -6.17
N PHE A 222 -20.77 -2.29 -7.06
CA PHE A 222 -20.24 -3.49 -7.71
C PHE A 222 -19.30 -3.12 -8.86
N LYS A 223 -18.18 -3.82 -8.94
CA LYS A 223 -17.20 -3.67 -10.03
C LYS A 223 -16.62 -5.04 -10.39
N ASP A 224 -16.67 -5.35 -11.67
CA ASP A 224 -16.15 -6.59 -12.22
C ASP A 224 -14.81 -6.32 -12.92
N TYR A 225 -13.71 -6.54 -12.21
CA TYR A 225 -12.36 -6.42 -12.75
C TYR A 225 -11.83 -7.77 -13.27
N ILE A 226 -12.68 -8.81 -13.33
CA ILE A 226 -12.34 -10.07 -14.01
C ILE A 226 -12.69 -9.92 -15.51
N SER A 227 -13.93 -9.51 -15.81
CA SER A 227 -14.36 -9.31 -17.19
C SER A 227 -13.68 -8.08 -17.84
N SER A 228 -13.36 -7.06 -17.02
CA SER A 228 -12.66 -5.84 -17.48
C SER A 228 -11.49 -5.54 -16.54
N PRO A 229 -10.35 -6.23 -16.70
CA PRO A 229 -9.19 -6.03 -15.81
C PRO A 229 -8.66 -4.60 -15.84
N LYS A 230 -8.04 -4.19 -14.76
CA LYS A 230 -7.35 -2.89 -14.71
C LYS A 230 -6.12 -2.92 -15.63
N ILE A 231 -5.59 -1.74 -15.95
CA ILE A 231 -4.40 -1.56 -16.79
C ILE A 231 -3.21 -2.42 -16.32
N ASN A 232 -3.09 -2.62 -14.99
CA ASN A 232 -2.03 -3.44 -14.39
C ASN A 232 -2.39 -4.94 -14.29
N ASN A 233 -3.39 -5.39 -15.04
CA ASN A 233 -3.91 -6.77 -15.06
C ASN A 233 -4.49 -7.25 -13.72
N TYR A 234 -4.81 -6.33 -12.82
CA TYR A 234 -5.51 -6.67 -11.56
C TYR A 234 -6.89 -7.22 -11.89
N GLN A 235 -7.21 -8.38 -11.34
CA GLN A 235 -8.50 -9.04 -11.50
C GLN A 235 -9.13 -9.32 -10.13
N SER A 236 -10.39 -8.95 -9.97
CA SER A 236 -11.18 -9.22 -8.76
C SER A 236 -12.62 -8.78 -8.98
N LEU A 237 -13.52 -9.31 -8.19
CA LEU A 237 -14.88 -8.79 -8.06
C LEU A 237 -14.95 -7.94 -6.77
N HIS A 238 -15.44 -6.71 -6.90
CA HIS A 238 -15.63 -5.82 -5.75
C HIS A 238 -17.12 -5.57 -5.55
N THR A 239 -17.60 -5.73 -4.35
CA THR A 239 -18.98 -5.41 -4.01
C THR A 239 -19.03 -4.81 -2.60
N ALA A 240 -20.08 -4.09 -2.28
CA ALA A 240 -20.34 -3.59 -0.94
C ALA A 240 -21.70 -4.10 -0.51
N LEU A 241 -21.74 -4.70 0.68
CA LEU A 241 -22.93 -5.36 1.21
C LEU A 241 -23.35 -4.71 2.52
N ILE A 242 -24.64 -4.74 2.79
CA ILE A 242 -25.20 -4.34 4.09
C ILE A 242 -25.11 -5.57 4.99
N GLY A 243 -24.27 -5.47 6.01
CA GLY A 243 -24.02 -6.57 6.93
C GLY A 243 -25.16 -6.81 7.93
N PRO A 244 -25.07 -7.89 8.72
CA PRO A 244 -26.14 -8.31 9.63
C PRO A 244 -26.48 -7.33 10.74
N ASN A 245 -25.61 -6.37 11.05
CA ASN A 245 -25.85 -5.39 12.12
C ASN A 245 -25.73 -3.95 11.64
N UNK A 246 -26.13 -3.94 10.55
CA UNK A 246 -26.27 -2.71 9.96
C UNK A 246 -25.79 -1.59 9.77
#